data_35a9ee5fc625ec62baf8a86852efdb4e
#
_entry.id   35a9ee5fc625ec62baf8a86852efdb4e
#
_cell.length_a   1.000
_cell.length_b   1.000
_cell.length_c   1.000
_cell.angle_alpha   90.00
_cell.angle_beta   90.00
_cell.angle_gamma   90.00
#
_symmetry.space_group_name_H-M   'P 1'
#
loop_
_entity.id
_entity.type
_entity.pdbx_description
1 polymer ?
#
loop_
_entity_poly.entity_id
_entity_poly.type
_entity_poly.pdbx_seq_one_letter_code
_entity_poly.pdbx_strand_id
1 'polypeptide(L)'
;MKTPGVYIVEKNAFPNSVVEVPTSIPVFIGITEKASNGKEDLKGKPWRISSMAEYINYFGQGPEEKFILSIKKSNSTIANYLFTYEEEYTRTDATTTKYVFTAQRKKHFTLYYQMLMFFANGGSTCYVLSAGNYKDNQLLNKNMMSNAINALEKEREITMVVIPEAVYS
;
A
#
# COMPACT_ATOMS: atom_id res chain seq x y z
N MET A 1 -21.44 -65.79 27.85
CA MET A 1 -20.97 -65.05 29.04
C MET A 1 -19.92 -64.07 28.59
N LYS A 2 -20.13 -62.78 28.74
CA LYS A 2 -19.11 -61.76 28.47
C LYS A 2 -18.35 -61.53 29.78
N THR A 3 -17.02 -61.62 29.68
CA THR A 3 -16.11 -61.36 30.80
C THR A 3 -16.21 -59.88 31.23
N PRO A 4 -16.33 -59.56 32.53
CA PRO A 4 -16.28 -58.18 32.98
C PRO A 4 -14.89 -57.59 32.70
N GLY A 5 -14.84 -56.57 31.94
CA GLY A 5 -13.61 -55.82 31.66
C GLY A 5 -13.89 -54.33 31.74
N VAL A 6 -12.91 -53.58 32.24
CA VAL A 6 -12.95 -52.11 32.18
C VAL A 6 -12.52 -51.66 30.81
N TYR A 7 -13.42 -51.04 30.08
CA TYR A 7 -13.12 -50.45 28.78
C TYR A 7 -12.90 -48.95 28.97
N ILE A 8 -11.69 -48.49 28.73
CA ILE A 8 -11.36 -47.07 28.66
C ILE A 8 -11.71 -46.58 27.24
N VAL A 9 -12.74 -45.77 27.13
CA VAL A 9 -13.04 -45.06 25.89
C VAL A 9 -12.43 -43.69 26.03
N GLU A 10 -11.33 -43.42 25.34
CA GLU A 10 -10.78 -42.09 25.18
C GLU A 10 -11.77 -41.27 24.32
N LYS A 11 -12.53 -40.38 24.96
CA LYS A 11 -13.22 -39.31 24.28
C LYS A 11 -12.24 -38.18 24.11
N ASN A 12 -11.86 -37.92 22.85
CA ASN A 12 -11.11 -36.73 22.51
C ASN A 12 -11.92 -35.51 22.95
N ALA A 13 -11.58 -34.96 24.11
CA ALA A 13 -12.29 -33.80 24.70
C ALA A 13 -11.87 -32.45 24.05
N PHE A 14 -10.92 -32.51 23.15
CA PHE A 14 -10.51 -31.30 22.40
C PHE A 14 -11.19 -31.30 21.04
N PRO A 15 -11.98 -30.28 20.71
CA PRO A 15 -12.43 -30.09 19.35
C PRO A 15 -11.21 -29.92 18.45
N ASN A 16 -11.17 -30.67 17.35
CA ASN A 16 -10.08 -30.64 16.33
C ASN A 16 -10.01 -29.34 15.51
N SER A 17 -10.52 -28.23 16.04
CA SER A 17 -10.37 -26.93 15.44
C SER A 17 -9.52 -26.04 16.33
N VAL A 18 -8.21 -26.17 16.22
CA VAL A 18 -7.34 -25.02 16.48
C VAL A 18 -7.68 -24.02 15.35
N VAL A 19 -8.58 -23.11 15.65
CA VAL A 19 -8.79 -21.96 14.76
C VAL A 19 -7.51 -21.15 14.86
N GLU A 20 -6.76 -21.12 13.76
CA GLU A 20 -5.58 -20.29 13.63
C GLU A 20 -6.03 -18.83 13.79
N VAL A 21 -5.75 -18.25 14.95
CA VAL A 21 -6.01 -16.83 15.18
C VAL A 21 -4.95 -16.07 14.39
N PRO A 22 -5.32 -15.22 13.44
CA PRO A 22 -4.36 -14.41 12.70
C PRO A 22 -3.54 -13.60 13.70
N THR A 23 -2.26 -13.89 13.83
CA THR A 23 -1.38 -13.26 14.81
C THR A 23 -0.92 -11.88 14.38
N SER A 24 -1.18 -11.50 13.13
CA SER A 24 -0.76 -10.22 12.58
C SER A 24 -1.75 -9.76 11.50
N ILE A 25 -2.56 -8.75 11.85
CA ILE A 25 -3.47 -8.11 10.90
C ILE A 25 -2.94 -6.68 10.64
N PRO A 26 -2.38 -6.42 9.45
CA PRO A 26 -1.88 -5.10 9.11
C PRO A 26 -3.02 -4.17 8.72
N VAL A 27 -2.83 -2.86 8.98
CA VAL A 27 -3.57 -1.79 8.33
C VAL A 27 -2.67 -1.02 7.39
N PHE A 28 -3.15 -0.79 6.18
CA PHE A 28 -2.48 0.03 5.17
C PHE A 28 -3.17 1.39 5.08
N ILE A 29 -2.40 2.46 5.27
CA ILE A 29 -2.90 3.85 5.24
C ILE A 29 -2.29 4.56 4.03
N GLY A 30 -3.13 5.25 3.24
CA GLY A 30 -2.65 6.01 2.08
C GLY A 30 -3.76 6.70 1.32
N ILE A 31 -3.42 7.20 0.14
CA ILE A 31 -4.33 7.89 -0.76
C ILE A 31 -4.90 6.89 -1.78
N THR A 32 -6.19 6.99 -2.07
CA THR A 32 -6.90 6.04 -2.95
C THR A 32 -7.65 6.75 -4.07
N GLU A 33 -8.13 6.02 -5.07
CA GLU A 33 -8.97 6.59 -6.13
C GLU A 33 -10.33 7.02 -5.61
N LYS A 34 -10.94 6.18 -4.77
CA LYS A 34 -12.21 6.38 -4.09
C LYS A 34 -12.16 5.73 -2.71
N ALA A 35 -13.15 5.95 -1.88
CA ALA A 35 -13.33 5.23 -0.63
C ALA A 35 -14.83 5.12 -0.36
N SER A 36 -15.48 4.06 -0.85
CA SER A 36 -16.92 3.93 -0.74
C SER A 36 -17.39 2.48 -0.79
N ASN A 37 -18.46 2.18 -0.04
CA ASN A 37 -19.24 0.97 -0.16
C ASN A 37 -20.67 1.35 -0.52
N GLY A 38 -20.98 1.32 -1.83
CA GLY A 38 -22.24 1.83 -2.33
C GLY A 38 -22.42 3.33 -2.01
N LYS A 39 -23.35 3.65 -1.10
CA LYS A 39 -23.61 5.01 -0.65
C LYS A 39 -22.83 5.42 0.61
N GLU A 40 -22.17 4.47 1.26
CA GLU A 40 -21.40 4.74 2.47
C GLU A 40 -20.01 5.29 2.12
N ASP A 41 -19.63 6.40 2.77
CA ASP A 41 -18.29 6.97 2.69
C ASP A 41 -17.35 6.23 3.67
N LEU A 42 -16.27 5.68 3.13
CA LEU A 42 -15.23 4.96 3.87
C LEU A 42 -13.98 5.81 4.14
N LYS A 43 -13.95 7.07 3.70
CA LYS A 43 -12.81 7.96 3.92
C LYS A 43 -12.55 8.14 5.43
N GLY A 44 -11.31 7.92 5.84
CA GLY A 44 -10.92 8.01 7.24
C GLY A 44 -11.42 6.89 8.15
N LYS A 45 -12.04 5.85 7.59
CA LYS A 45 -12.50 4.68 8.35
C LYS A 45 -11.63 3.47 8.01
N PRO A 46 -11.17 2.68 9.00
CA PRO A 46 -10.53 1.41 8.73
C PRO A 46 -11.55 0.42 8.17
N TRP A 47 -11.25 -0.15 7.02
CA TRP A 47 -12.13 -1.09 6.33
C TRP A 47 -11.43 -2.41 6.08
N ARG A 48 -12.03 -3.50 6.54
CA ARG A 48 -11.47 -4.85 6.44
C ARG A 48 -11.68 -5.41 5.05
N ILE A 49 -10.63 -5.97 4.47
CA ILE A 49 -10.65 -6.65 3.18
C ILE A 49 -9.82 -7.94 3.24
N SER A 50 -10.08 -8.85 2.31
CA SER A 50 -9.42 -10.16 2.22
C SER A 50 -8.81 -10.45 0.84
N SER A 51 -9.03 -9.57 -0.13
CA SER A 51 -8.55 -9.74 -1.49
C SER A 51 -8.31 -8.43 -2.22
N MET A 52 -7.49 -8.49 -3.29
CA MET A 52 -7.30 -7.34 -4.17
C MET A 52 -8.57 -6.95 -4.91
N ALA A 53 -9.48 -7.89 -5.18
CA ALA A 53 -10.77 -7.62 -5.79
C ALA A 53 -11.65 -6.74 -4.88
N GLU A 54 -11.67 -7.02 -3.57
CA GLU A 54 -12.35 -6.19 -2.59
C GLU A 54 -11.71 -4.80 -2.48
N TYR A 55 -10.37 -4.73 -2.50
CA TYR A 55 -9.67 -3.44 -2.54
C TYR A 55 -10.15 -2.59 -3.72
N ILE A 56 -10.13 -3.14 -4.92
CA ILE A 56 -10.56 -2.43 -6.15
C ILE A 56 -12.03 -1.99 -6.05
N ASN A 57 -12.87 -2.85 -5.49
CA ASN A 57 -14.29 -2.54 -5.33
C ASN A 57 -14.54 -1.31 -4.42
N TYR A 58 -13.85 -1.24 -3.28
CA TYR A 58 -14.06 -0.19 -2.27
C TYR A 58 -13.17 1.04 -2.49
N PHE A 59 -11.92 0.85 -2.93
CA PHE A 59 -10.90 1.89 -2.98
C PHE A 59 -10.45 2.28 -4.40
N GLY A 60 -10.88 1.52 -5.40
CA GLY A 60 -10.63 1.81 -6.82
C GLY A 60 -9.30 1.27 -7.34
N GLN A 61 -8.92 1.81 -8.48
CA GLN A 61 -7.71 1.41 -9.23
C GLN A 61 -6.47 2.17 -8.78
N GLY A 62 -5.33 1.78 -9.33
CA GLY A 62 -4.08 2.50 -9.15
C GLY A 62 -4.11 3.91 -9.74
N PRO A 63 -3.22 4.79 -9.30
CA PRO A 63 -3.12 6.13 -9.84
C PRO A 63 -2.67 6.12 -11.29
N GLU A 64 -3.13 7.10 -12.06
CA GLU A 64 -2.56 7.39 -13.36
C GLU A 64 -1.15 7.96 -13.17
N GLU A 65 -0.14 7.22 -13.64
CA GLU A 65 1.25 7.63 -13.50
C GLU A 65 1.58 8.77 -14.45
N LYS A 66 2.05 9.88 -13.89
CA LYS A 66 2.49 11.07 -14.65
C LYS A 66 3.94 11.35 -14.37
N PHE A 67 4.72 11.47 -15.45
CA PHE A 67 6.14 11.77 -15.38
C PHE A 67 6.42 13.16 -15.92
N ILE A 68 7.37 13.84 -15.29
CA ILE A 68 7.95 15.08 -15.81
C ILE A 68 9.26 14.69 -16.46
N LEU A 69 9.33 14.91 -17.77
CA LEU A 69 10.57 14.77 -18.54
C LEU A 69 11.25 16.12 -18.62
N SER A 70 12.52 16.17 -18.31
CA SER A 70 13.33 17.40 -18.47
C SER A 70 14.70 17.09 -19.02
N ILE A 71 15.22 18.06 -19.78
CA ILE A 71 16.57 18.02 -20.36
C ILE A 71 17.37 19.14 -19.71
N LYS A 72 18.51 18.80 -19.14
CA LYS A 72 19.41 19.79 -18.51
C LYS A 72 20.81 19.67 -19.09
N LYS A 73 21.52 20.79 -19.17
CA LYS A 73 22.97 20.78 -19.44
C LYS A 73 23.72 20.30 -18.21
N SER A 74 24.84 19.64 -18.42
CA SER A 74 25.57 18.73 -17.53
C SER A 74 26.11 19.27 -16.18
N ASN A 75 25.65 20.37 -15.63
CA ASN A 75 26.20 20.89 -14.35
C ASN A 75 25.20 20.87 -13.19
N SER A 76 24.11 20.10 -13.31
CA SER A 76 23.05 20.06 -12.27
C SER A 76 23.21 18.82 -11.41
N THR A 77 23.20 19.00 -10.10
CA THR A 77 23.11 17.90 -9.13
C THR A 77 21.85 17.08 -9.41
N ILE A 78 22.02 15.79 -9.66
CA ILE A 78 20.92 14.87 -9.99
C ILE A 78 20.47 14.25 -8.67
N ALA A 79 19.38 14.75 -8.13
CA ALA A 79 18.76 14.17 -6.94
C ALA A 79 17.31 13.78 -7.25
N ASN A 80 16.88 12.61 -6.79
CA ASN A 80 15.48 12.14 -6.81
C ASN A 80 14.84 11.93 -8.21
N TYR A 81 15.61 11.48 -9.19
CA TYR A 81 15.06 11.08 -10.49
C TYR A 81 14.84 9.57 -10.56
N LEU A 82 13.75 9.17 -11.20
CA LEU A 82 13.45 7.77 -11.47
C LEU A 82 14.40 7.17 -12.52
N PHE A 83 14.78 7.98 -13.48
CA PHE A 83 15.65 7.59 -14.59
C PHE A 83 16.49 8.78 -15.02
N THR A 84 17.77 8.53 -15.32
CA THR A 84 18.69 9.49 -15.93
C THR A 84 19.37 8.83 -17.11
N TYR A 85 19.45 9.56 -18.23
CA TYR A 85 20.21 9.19 -19.41
C TYR A 85 21.09 10.36 -19.81
N GLU A 86 22.37 10.10 -20.05
CA GLU A 86 23.34 11.11 -20.45
C GLU A 86 23.72 10.90 -21.90
N GLU A 87 23.74 11.97 -22.70
CA GLU A 87 24.16 11.96 -24.08
C GLU A 87 25.08 13.14 -24.38
N GLU A 88 26.19 12.86 -25.07
CA GLU A 88 27.14 13.86 -25.50
C GLU A 88 26.88 14.20 -26.96
N TYR A 89 26.71 15.48 -27.22
CA TYR A 89 26.54 15.99 -28.56
C TYR A 89 27.72 16.88 -28.95
N THR A 90 28.49 16.47 -29.96
CA THR A 90 29.62 17.24 -30.50
C THR A 90 29.17 17.95 -31.75
N ARG A 91 29.25 19.27 -31.73
CA ARG A 91 28.97 20.11 -32.91
C ARG A 91 30.13 20.08 -33.92
N THR A 92 29.87 20.55 -35.14
CA THR A 92 30.88 20.68 -36.18
C THR A 92 32.02 21.63 -35.83
N ASP A 93 31.87 22.52 -34.84
CA ASP A 93 32.89 23.44 -34.31
C ASP A 93 33.74 22.80 -33.18
N ALA A 94 33.67 21.47 -33.02
CA ALA A 94 34.32 20.71 -31.96
C ALA A 94 33.85 21.03 -30.52
N THR A 95 32.75 21.78 -30.36
CA THR A 95 32.16 22.03 -29.05
C THR A 95 31.30 20.83 -28.63
N THR A 96 31.70 20.12 -27.58
CA THR A 96 30.93 19.01 -27.00
C THR A 96 30.00 19.53 -25.91
N THR A 97 28.72 19.25 -26.02
CA THR A 97 27.74 19.58 -24.98
C THR A 97 27.13 18.31 -24.45
N LYS A 98 27.18 18.14 -23.15
CA LYS A 98 26.58 17.01 -22.43
C LYS A 98 25.16 17.37 -22.01
N TYR A 99 24.20 16.56 -22.41
CA TYR A 99 22.81 16.67 -22.01
C TYR A 99 22.43 15.55 -21.07
N VAL A 100 21.70 15.89 -20.01
CA VAL A 100 21.15 14.93 -19.06
C VAL A 100 19.63 14.92 -19.20
N PHE A 101 19.11 13.80 -19.64
CA PHE A 101 17.67 13.54 -19.72
C PHE A 101 17.22 12.93 -18.38
N THR A 102 16.21 13.51 -17.77
CA THR A 102 15.71 13.06 -16.50
C THR A 102 14.22 12.81 -16.53
N ALA A 103 13.77 11.74 -15.89
CA ALA A 103 12.37 11.47 -15.67
C ALA A 103 12.10 11.47 -14.16
N GLN A 104 11.13 12.27 -13.75
CA GLN A 104 10.69 12.36 -12.36
C GLN A 104 9.20 12.03 -12.27
N ARG A 105 8.83 11.18 -11.32
CA ARG A 105 7.43 10.91 -11.02
C ARG A 105 6.78 12.16 -10.41
N LYS A 106 5.64 12.57 -10.96
CA LYS A 106 4.96 13.79 -10.51
C LYS A 106 4.36 13.65 -9.11
N LYS A 107 3.89 12.43 -8.76
CA LYS A 107 3.27 12.11 -7.47
C LYS A 107 3.59 10.70 -7.05
N HIS A 108 3.61 10.46 -5.76
CA HIS A 108 3.97 9.18 -5.17
C HIS A 108 2.76 8.60 -4.42
N PHE A 109 1.79 8.07 -5.17
CA PHE A 109 0.69 7.29 -4.59
C PHE A 109 1.03 5.81 -4.70
N THR A 110 1.49 5.22 -3.61
CA THR A 110 2.06 3.87 -3.62
C THR A 110 1.19 2.81 -2.99
N LEU A 111 0.12 3.21 -2.27
CA LEU A 111 -0.75 2.29 -1.55
C LEU A 111 -1.29 1.16 -2.44
N TYR A 112 -1.80 1.47 -3.64
CA TYR A 112 -2.34 0.47 -4.56
C TYR A 112 -1.31 -0.62 -4.90
N TYR A 113 -0.08 -0.23 -5.20
CA TYR A 113 1.00 -1.17 -5.55
C TYR A 113 1.43 -2.02 -4.36
N GLN A 114 1.41 -1.45 -3.15
CA GLN A 114 1.67 -2.20 -1.93
C GLN A 114 0.59 -3.25 -1.67
N MET A 115 -0.67 -2.93 -1.93
CA MET A 115 -1.77 -3.88 -1.83
C MET A 115 -1.65 -5.01 -2.86
N LEU A 116 -1.26 -4.68 -4.11
CA LEU A 116 -0.95 -5.70 -5.12
C LEU A 116 0.15 -6.65 -4.64
N MET A 117 1.25 -6.10 -4.13
CA MET A 117 2.37 -6.91 -3.61
C MET A 117 1.95 -7.75 -2.40
N PHE A 118 1.18 -7.19 -1.49
CA PHE A 118 0.71 -7.89 -0.30
C PHE A 118 -0.10 -9.13 -0.67
N PHE A 119 -1.13 -8.99 -1.51
CA PHE A 119 -1.97 -10.12 -1.91
C PHE A 119 -1.25 -11.09 -2.86
N ALA A 120 -0.39 -10.61 -3.75
CA ALA A 120 0.40 -11.46 -4.64
C ALA A 120 1.41 -12.36 -3.88
N ASN A 121 1.87 -11.93 -2.71
CA ASN A 121 2.77 -12.69 -1.84
C ASN A 121 2.03 -13.50 -0.75
N GLY A 122 0.75 -13.77 -0.92
CA GLY A 122 -0.02 -14.60 -0.01
C GLY A 122 -0.58 -13.88 1.21
N GLY A 123 -0.61 -12.54 1.18
CA GLY A 123 -1.32 -11.76 2.18
C GLY A 123 -2.79 -12.15 2.25
N SER A 124 -3.35 -12.23 3.45
CA SER A 124 -4.72 -12.62 3.69
C SER A 124 -5.58 -11.43 4.10
N THR A 125 -6.14 -11.44 5.28
CA THR A 125 -6.95 -10.35 5.80
C THR A 125 -6.10 -9.16 6.21
N CYS A 126 -6.52 -7.95 5.81
CA CYS A 126 -5.93 -6.70 6.26
C CYS A 126 -6.99 -5.60 6.37
N TYR A 127 -6.62 -4.47 6.96
CA TYR A 127 -7.42 -3.25 6.93
C TYR A 127 -6.81 -2.24 5.95
N VAL A 128 -7.67 -1.46 5.32
CA VAL A 128 -7.27 -0.31 4.52
C VAL A 128 -7.96 0.93 5.08
N LEU A 129 -7.21 2.00 5.23
CA LEU A 129 -7.72 3.30 5.60
C LEU A 129 -7.33 4.33 4.54
N SER A 130 -8.33 4.82 3.83
CA SER A 130 -8.14 5.89 2.85
C SER A 130 -8.05 7.24 3.57
N ALA A 131 -6.89 7.86 3.52
CA ALA A 131 -6.68 9.19 4.09
C ALA A 131 -7.09 10.32 3.14
N GLY A 132 -7.23 10.05 1.84
CA GLY A 132 -7.61 11.03 0.83
C GLY A 132 -7.85 10.41 -0.54
N ASN A 133 -8.11 11.27 -1.52
CA ASN A 133 -8.40 10.87 -2.90
C ASN A 133 -7.32 11.42 -3.85
N TYR A 134 -6.99 10.67 -4.93
CA TYR A 134 -6.04 11.14 -5.96
C TYR A 134 -6.45 12.50 -6.57
N LYS A 135 -7.75 12.77 -6.66
CA LYS A 135 -8.30 14.02 -7.23
C LYS A 135 -8.03 15.24 -6.35
N ASP A 136 -7.93 15.05 -5.03
CA ASP A 136 -7.67 16.15 -4.09
C ASP A 136 -6.27 16.76 -4.28
N ASN A 137 -5.47 16.14 -5.12
CA ASN A 137 -4.12 16.58 -5.49
C ASN A 137 -3.14 16.75 -4.30
N GLN A 138 -3.50 16.24 -3.14
CA GLN A 138 -2.71 16.30 -1.92
C GLN A 138 -1.91 15.01 -1.74
N LEU A 139 -0.65 15.16 -1.35
CA LEU A 139 0.13 14.07 -0.81
C LEU A 139 -0.26 13.84 0.64
N LEU A 140 0.00 12.64 1.13
CA LEU A 140 -0.19 12.31 2.54
C LEU A 140 0.68 13.25 3.41
N ASN A 141 0.06 13.91 4.35
CA ASN A 141 0.73 14.84 5.27
C ASN A 141 0.57 14.42 6.73
N LYS A 142 1.33 15.04 7.62
CA LYS A 142 1.35 14.70 9.04
C LYS A 142 -0.04 14.73 9.70
N ASN A 143 -0.87 15.69 9.35
CA ASN A 143 -2.22 15.80 9.94
C ASN A 143 -3.12 14.64 9.48
N MET A 144 -3.05 14.29 8.18
CA MET A 144 -3.79 13.15 7.64
C MET A 144 -3.33 11.84 8.29
N MET A 145 -2.01 11.66 8.47
CA MET A 145 -1.46 10.48 9.17
C MET A 145 -1.92 10.42 10.63
N SER A 146 -1.87 11.52 11.36
CA SER A 146 -2.34 11.57 12.75
C SER A 146 -3.83 11.23 12.86
N ASN A 147 -4.66 11.80 12.00
CA ASN A 147 -6.09 11.52 11.98
C ASN A 147 -6.37 10.05 11.65
N ALA A 148 -5.63 9.49 10.69
CA ALA A 148 -5.74 8.08 10.32
C ALA A 148 -5.37 7.16 11.50
N ILE A 149 -4.26 7.44 12.18
CA ILE A 149 -3.82 6.66 13.35
C ILE A 149 -4.85 6.74 14.47
N ASN A 150 -5.39 7.91 14.77
CA ASN A 150 -6.43 8.09 15.80
C ASN A 150 -7.72 7.31 15.46
N ALA A 151 -8.04 7.16 14.16
CA ALA A 151 -9.20 6.38 13.73
C ALA A 151 -9.05 4.87 13.99
N LEU A 152 -7.81 4.38 14.17
CA LEU A 152 -7.53 2.96 14.48
C LEU A 152 -7.75 2.61 15.95
N GLU A 153 -7.89 3.57 16.85
CA GLU A 153 -7.94 3.34 18.31
C GLU A 153 -9.04 2.33 18.73
N LYS A 154 -10.11 2.25 17.93
CA LYS A 154 -11.23 1.34 18.19
C LYS A 154 -11.04 -0.07 17.64
N GLU A 155 -10.08 -0.26 16.75
CA GLU A 155 -9.84 -1.52 16.03
C GLU A 155 -8.76 -2.35 16.73
N ARG A 156 -9.19 -3.19 17.67
CA ARG A 156 -8.28 -3.99 18.52
C ARG A 156 -7.56 -5.12 17.80
N GLU A 157 -8.02 -5.50 16.60
CA GLU A 157 -7.42 -6.59 15.81
C GLU A 157 -6.15 -6.16 15.08
N ILE A 158 -5.97 -4.86 14.86
CA ILE A 158 -4.84 -4.32 14.10
C ILE A 158 -3.58 -4.38 14.95
N THR A 159 -2.57 -5.06 14.43
CA THR A 159 -1.29 -5.27 15.12
C THR A 159 -0.12 -4.56 14.46
N MET A 160 -0.29 -4.13 13.20
CA MET A 160 0.76 -3.48 12.41
C MET A 160 0.18 -2.32 11.59
N VAL A 161 0.89 -1.19 11.58
CA VAL A 161 0.53 -0.03 10.76
C VAL A 161 1.55 0.14 9.65
N VAL A 162 1.09 0.20 8.40
CA VAL A 162 1.91 0.37 7.19
C VAL A 162 1.46 1.64 6.47
N ILE A 163 2.37 2.60 6.31
CA ILE A 163 2.13 3.87 5.61
C ILE A 163 3.16 4.01 4.49
N PRO A 164 2.90 3.43 3.31
CA PRO A 164 3.89 3.38 2.23
C PRO A 164 4.34 4.77 1.74
N GLU A 165 3.45 5.74 1.83
CA GLU A 165 3.67 7.10 1.33
C GLU A 165 4.41 8.01 2.33
N ALA A 166 4.64 7.55 3.56
CA ALA A 166 5.32 8.34 4.60
C ALA A 166 6.77 8.69 4.24
N VAL A 167 7.41 7.92 3.35
CA VAL A 167 8.78 8.17 2.88
C VAL A 167 8.89 9.37 1.93
N TYR A 168 7.76 9.89 1.46
CA TYR A 168 7.68 11.01 0.51
C TYR A 168 7.01 12.25 1.11
N SER A 169 6.67 12.23 2.39
CA SER A 169 5.96 13.30 3.11
C SER A 169 6.92 14.27 3.81
#